data_966ad783303767930834ef9bddd08481
#
_entry.id   966ad783303767930834ef9bddd08481
#
_cell.length_a   1.000
_cell.length_b   1.000
_cell.length_c   1.000
_cell.angle_alpha   90.00
_cell.angle_beta   90.00
_cell.angle_gamma   90.00
#
_symmetry.space_group_name_H-M   'P 1'
#
loop_
_entity.id
_entity.type
_entity.pdbx_description
1 polymer ?
#
loop_
_entity_poly.entity_id
_entity_poly.type
_entity_poly.pdbx_seq_one_letter_code
_entity_poly.pdbx_strand_id
1 'polypeptide(L)'
;MREHRFKDAWSMSVYKPAVDGLTADEMEDLRPLFEAQAAPIPEQLQIDTERISGSTAQVFVQLPPSDSSPQLTSKPVDLIKSDRGWIIGTPDEQERVKKAGGRYFLDALVDLNQENMADVLKRLIGMEAAYAQANKGAYGDVKALVAAGLMSDDMFDPKLSGYTFHLTIDGKTYFATAEPAHYGRTGKLSYRMDQTGAIKSADNGGKPLATK
;
A
#
# COMPACT_ATOMS: atom_id res chain seq x y z
N MET A 1 4.05 16.66 4.26
CA MET A 1 4.35 15.29 3.84
C MET A 1 5.75 14.87 4.30
N ARG A 2 6.83 15.49 3.82
CA ARG A 2 8.23 15.10 4.17
C ARG A 2 8.57 15.11 5.67
N GLU A 3 8.00 16.03 6.45
CA GLU A 3 8.19 16.09 7.91
C GLU A 3 7.29 15.10 8.67
N HIS A 4 6.72 14.12 7.98
CA HIS A 4 5.76 13.13 8.51
C HIS A 4 4.50 13.74 9.17
N ARG A 5 4.25 15.04 8.96
CA ARG A 5 3.01 15.71 9.38
C ARG A 5 1.91 15.49 8.33
N PHE A 6 1.53 14.24 8.14
CA PHE A 6 0.61 13.85 7.07
C PHE A 6 -0.76 14.49 7.21
N LYS A 7 -1.32 14.52 8.42
CA LYS A 7 -2.63 15.14 8.66
C LYS A 7 -2.65 16.61 8.29
N ASP A 8 -1.60 17.36 8.65
CA ASP A 8 -1.47 18.78 8.31
C ASP A 8 -1.35 18.97 6.80
N ALA A 9 -0.53 18.15 6.14
CA ALA A 9 -0.35 18.21 4.69
C ALA A 9 -1.66 17.92 3.94
N TRP A 10 -2.37 16.85 4.29
CA TRP A 10 -3.66 16.53 3.69
C TRP A 10 -4.75 17.55 4.00
N SER A 11 -4.65 18.28 5.12
CA SER A 11 -5.62 19.34 5.48
C SER A 11 -5.64 20.51 4.50
N MET A 12 -4.57 20.69 3.70
CA MET A 12 -4.45 21.71 2.64
C MET A 12 -4.95 21.21 1.27
N SER A 13 -5.69 20.13 1.22
CA SER A 13 -6.17 19.49 0.01
C SER A 13 -7.65 19.12 0.10
N VAL A 14 -8.20 18.62 -1.01
CA VAL A 14 -9.54 18.04 -1.06
C VAL A 14 -9.69 16.81 -0.16
N TYR A 15 -8.57 16.21 0.28
CA TYR A 15 -8.55 15.03 1.13
C TYR A 15 -8.71 15.30 2.64
N LYS A 16 -8.84 16.59 3.03
CA LYS A 16 -9.06 16.96 4.45
C LYS A 16 -10.18 16.14 5.11
N PRO A 17 -11.38 15.93 4.53
CA PRO A 17 -12.43 15.13 5.15
C PRO A 17 -12.05 13.65 5.36
N ALA A 18 -11.13 13.13 4.55
CA ALA A 18 -10.65 11.75 4.67
C ALA A 18 -9.67 11.55 5.83
N VAL A 19 -9.03 12.62 6.32
CA VAL A 19 -8.03 12.52 7.40
C VAL A 19 -8.48 13.10 8.73
N ASP A 20 -9.47 14.01 8.73
CA ASP A 20 -9.92 14.69 9.95
C ASP A 20 -10.47 13.73 11.01
N GLY A 21 -11.18 12.69 10.58
CA GLY A 21 -11.82 11.71 11.47
C GLY A 21 -10.99 10.49 11.81
N LEU A 22 -9.77 10.35 11.24
CA LEU A 22 -8.93 9.18 11.49
C LEU A 22 -8.39 9.17 12.93
N THR A 23 -8.46 8.00 13.55
CA THR A 23 -7.84 7.70 14.83
C THR A 23 -6.31 7.60 14.69
N ALA A 24 -5.60 7.56 15.83
CA ALA A 24 -4.14 7.36 15.82
C ALA A 24 -3.74 6.03 15.19
N ASP A 25 -4.48 4.95 15.48
CA ASP A 25 -4.22 3.62 14.94
C ASP A 25 -4.45 3.56 13.42
N GLU A 26 -5.52 4.21 12.92
CA GLU A 26 -5.78 4.30 11.47
C GLU A 26 -4.72 5.13 10.74
N MET A 27 -4.22 6.19 11.39
CA MET A 27 -3.09 6.96 10.85
C MET A 27 -1.80 6.14 10.82
N GLU A 28 -1.58 5.26 11.80
CA GLU A 28 -0.42 4.36 11.82
C GLU A 28 -0.53 3.29 10.71
N ASP A 29 -1.71 2.71 10.51
CA ASP A 29 -1.94 1.77 9.40
C ASP A 29 -1.70 2.43 8.03
N LEU A 30 -2.04 3.71 7.88
CA LEU A 30 -1.87 4.48 6.64
C LEU A 30 -0.45 5.05 6.47
N ARG A 31 0.39 5.01 7.51
CA ARG A 31 1.74 5.60 7.48
C ARG A 31 2.60 5.11 6.31
N PRO A 32 2.73 3.80 6.04
CA PRO A 32 3.55 3.32 4.93
C PRO A 32 3.08 3.87 3.57
N LEU A 33 1.75 3.95 3.37
CA LEU A 33 1.17 4.51 2.16
C LEU A 33 1.52 6.00 2.01
N PHE A 34 1.40 6.78 3.09
CA PHE A 34 1.69 8.22 3.05
C PHE A 34 3.19 8.50 2.92
N GLU A 35 4.05 7.67 3.50
CA GLU A 35 5.51 7.75 3.35
C GLU A 35 5.92 7.46 1.90
N ALA A 36 5.36 6.43 1.28
CA ALA A 36 5.59 6.11 -0.12
C ALA A 36 5.16 7.26 -1.06
N GLN A 37 4.05 7.94 -0.76
CA GLN A 37 3.59 9.12 -1.50
C GLN A 37 4.46 10.36 -1.26
N ALA A 38 5.06 10.48 -0.08
CA ALA A 38 5.92 11.60 0.27
C ALA A 38 7.36 11.45 -0.28
N ALA A 39 7.83 10.23 -0.46
CA ALA A 39 9.20 9.93 -0.86
C ALA A 39 9.68 10.67 -2.14
N PRO A 40 8.88 10.77 -3.23
CA PRO A 40 9.29 11.46 -4.44
C PRO A 40 9.22 13.00 -4.35
N ILE A 41 8.71 13.58 -3.24
CA ILE A 41 8.58 15.03 -3.09
C ILE A 41 9.96 15.63 -2.76
N PRO A 42 10.51 16.54 -3.59
CA PRO A 42 11.83 17.12 -3.33
C PRO A 42 11.80 18.11 -2.15
N GLU A 43 12.98 18.42 -1.58
CA GLU A 43 13.09 19.38 -0.47
C GLU A 43 12.64 20.77 -0.86
N GLN A 44 12.99 21.18 -2.05
CA GLN A 44 12.62 22.47 -2.62
C GLN A 44 11.80 22.23 -3.89
N LEU A 45 10.58 22.70 -3.88
CA LEU A 45 9.75 22.72 -5.07
C LEU A 45 10.01 24.01 -5.84
N GLN A 46 10.39 23.89 -7.09
CA GLN A 46 10.46 25.02 -8.02
C GLN A 46 9.16 25.08 -8.81
N ILE A 47 8.48 26.22 -8.71
CA ILE A 47 7.30 26.50 -9.52
C ILE A 47 7.79 27.05 -10.86
N ASP A 48 7.36 26.41 -11.94
CA ASP A 48 7.70 26.78 -13.30
C ASP A 48 6.69 27.78 -13.87
N THR A 49 5.40 27.42 -13.82
CA THR A 49 4.33 28.27 -14.31
C THR A 49 3.00 27.92 -13.62
N GLU A 50 2.01 28.80 -13.80
CA GLU A 50 0.65 28.57 -13.33
C GLU A 50 -0.37 28.89 -14.43
N ARG A 51 -1.50 28.19 -14.40
CA ARG A 51 -2.67 28.45 -15.25
C ARG A 51 -3.92 28.47 -14.40
N ILE A 52 -4.65 29.57 -14.42
CA ILE A 52 -5.88 29.73 -13.64
C ILE A 52 -7.06 29.80 -14.61
N SER A 53 -8.10 29.02 -14.33
CA SER A 53 -9.36 29.00 -15.10
C SER A 53 -10.54 29.00 -14.13
N GLY A 54 -11.07 30.18 -13.80
CA GLY A 54 -12.18 30.33 -12.88
C GLY A 54 -11.89 29.81 -11.48
N SER A 55 -12.53 28.72 -11.09
CA SER A 55 -12.35 28.05 -9.78
C SER A 55 -11.34 26.93 -9.78
N THR A 56 -10.65 26.67 -10.88
CA THR A 56 -9.58 25.67 -10.98
C THR A 56 -8.26 26.31 -11.38
N ALA A 57 -7.15 25.70 -10.97
CA ALA A 57 -5.82 26.11 -11.37
C ALA A 57 -4.90 24.89 -11.51
N GLN A 58 -3.88 25.05 -12.34
CA GLN A 58 -2.75 24.11 -12.42
C GLN A 58 -1.46 24.86 -12.13
N VAL A 59 -0.70 24.37 -11.18
CA VAL A 59 0.65 24.84 -10.88
C VAL A 59 1.63 23.80 -11.36
N PHE A 60 2.54 24.18 -12.25
CA PHE A 60 3.55 23.29 -12.77
C PHE A 60 4.78 23.36 -11.88
N VAL A 61 5.17 22.19 -11.33
CA VAL A 61 6.32 22.05 -10.45
C VAL A 61 7.43 21.23 -11.13
N GLN A 62 8.66 21.68 -10.98
CA GLN A 62 9.81 20.92 -11.47
C GLN A 62 10.19 19.84 -10.46
N LEU A 63 10.25 18.59 -10.93
CA LEU A 63 10.79 17.47 -10.19
C LEU A 63 12.24 17.19 -10.62
N PRO A 64 13.12 16.85 -9.66
CA PRO A 64 14.50 16.50 -9.97
C PRO A 64 14.55 15.25 -10.85
N PRO A 65 15.69 15.04 -11.56
CA PRO A 65 15.94 13.80 -12.27
C PRO A 65 15.82 12.59 -11.33
N SER A 66 15.32 11.48 -11.87
CA SER A 66 15.22 10.18 -11.20
C SER A 66 15.74 9.09 -12.12
N ASP A 67 15.95 7.88 -11.60
CA ASP A 67 16.41 6.74 -12.41
C ASP A 67 15.48 6.45 -13.60
N SER A 68 14.19 6.71 -13.45
CA SER A 68 13.18 6.56 -14.51
C SER A 68 13.05 7.78 -15.42
N SER A 69 13.61 8.93 -15.04
CA SER A 69 13.59 10.18 -15.83
C SER A 69 14.85 11.00 -15.54
N PRO A 70 15.91 10.85 -16.36
CA PRO A 70 17.20 11.52 -16.13
C PRO A 70 17.18 13.04 -16.38
N GLN A 71 16.04 13.60 -16.80
CA GLN A 71 15.86 15.02 -17.03
C GLN A 71 14.88 15.63 -16.02
N LEU A 72 14.99 16.96 -15.79
CA LEU A 72 13.98 17.72 -15.06
C LEU A 72 12.62 17.54 -15.72
N THR A 73 11.63 17.15 -14.93
CA THR A 73 10.27 16.92 -15.41
C THR A 73 9.31 17.92 -14.78
N SER A 74 8.61 18.69 -15.61
CA SER A 74 7.55 19.57 -15.13
C SER A 74 6.25 18.77 -14.97
N LYS A 75 5.69 18.75 -13.76
CA LYS A 75 4.41 18.06 -13.48
C LYS A 75 3.34 19.05 -13.00
N PRO A 76 2.10 18.95 -13.51
CA PRO A 76 1.00 19.76 -13.01
C PRO A 76 0.55 19.27 -11.63
N VAL A 77 0.26 20.23 -10.76
CA VAL A 77 -0.48 20.05 -9.51
C VAL A 77 -1.80 20.78 -9.66
N ASP A 78 -2.90 20.06 -9.60
CA ASP A 78 -4.22 20.62 -9.74
C ASP A 78 -4.68 21.23 -8.41
N LEU A 79 -5.33 22.39 -8.50
CA LEU A 79 -5.91 23.10 -7.38
C LEU A 79 -7.35 23.52 -7.70
N ILE A 80 -8.16 23.57 -6.66
CA ILE A 80 -9.50 24.14 -6.71
C ILE A 80 -9.64 25.29 -5.70
N LYS A 81 -10.47 26.25 -6.04
CA LYS A 81 -10.79 27.37 -5.16
C LYS A 81 -11.83 26.95 -4.13
N SER A 82 -11.54 27.17 -2.86
CA SER A 82 -12.44 26.96 -1.74
C SER A 82 -12.67 28.28 -0.97
N ASP A 83 -13.52 28.26 0.03
CA ASP A 83 -13.71 29.35 1.00
C ASP A 83 -12.44 29.71 1.79
N ARG A 84 -11.50 28.77 1.90
CA ARG A 84 -10.20 28.94 2.59
C ARG A 84 -9.04 29.29 1.66
N GLY A 85 -9.31 29.54 0.39
CA GLY A 85 -8.30 29.78 -0.64
C GLY A 85 -8.12 28.60 -1.58
N TRP A 86 -6.98 28.52 -2.25
CA TRP A 86 -6.65 27.41 -3.13
C TRP A 86 -6.23 26.19 -2.34
N ILE A 87 -6.80 25.01 -2.66
CA ILE A 87 -6.47 23.72 -2.07
C ILE A 87 -6.10 22.72 -3.17
N ILE A 88 -5.19 21.81 -2.86
CA ILE A 88 -4.70 20.78 -3.80
C ILE A 88 -5.81 19.77 -4.09
N GLY A 89 -5.99 19.44 -5.36
CA GLY A 89 -6.90 18.42 -5.87
C GLY A 89 -7.82 18.91 -6.96
N THR A 90 -8.64 18.00 -7.48
CA THR A 90 -9.61 18.24 -8.55
C THR A 90 -11.05 18.20 -8.01
N PRO A 91 -12.04 18.77 -8.76
CA PRO A 91 -13.45 18.65 -8.39
C PRO A 91 -13.91 17.18 -8.26
N ASP A 92 -13.47 16.31 -9.18
CA ASP A 92 -13.85 14.89 -9.17
C ASP A 92 -13.29 14.15 -7.95
N GLU A 93 -12.05 14.46 -7.54
CA GLU A 93 -11.46 13.93 -6.31
C GLU A 93 -12.23 14.42 -5.09
N GLN A 94 -12.59 15.72 -5.06
CA GLN A 94 -13.38 16.28 -3.97
C GLN A 94 -14.71 15.53 -3.78
N GLU A 95 -15.42 15.23 -4.87
CA GLU A 95 -16.68 14.47 -4.80
C GLU A 95 -16.48 13.04 -4.32
N ARG A 96 -15.42 12.34 -4.80
CA ARG A 96 -15.08 10.99 -4.31
C ARG A 96 -14.76 10.98 -2.83
N VAL A 97 -13.97 11.95 -2.37
CA VAL A 97 -13.60 12.08 -0.96
C VAL A 97 -14.81 12.40 -0.09
N LYS A 98 -15.69 13.33 -0.54
CA LYS A 98 -16.94 13.61 0.18
C LYS A 98 -17.80 12.38 0.35
N LYS A 99 -17.91 11.56 -0.68
CA LYS A 99 -18.70 10.31 -0.67
C LYS A 99 -18.11 9.25 0.26
N ALA A 100 -16.80 9.07 0.25
CA ALA A 100 -16.11 8.04 1.04
C ALA A 100 -15.80 8.48 2.48
N GLY A 101 -15.64 9.82 2.71
CA GLY A 101 -15.28 10.36 4.02
C GLY A 101 -14.00 9.77 4.57
N GLY A 102 -13.96 9.45 5.86
CA GLY A 102 -12.80 8.83 6.52
C GLY A 102 -12.40 7.46 5.99
N ARG A 103 -13.28 6.81 5.20
CA ARG A 103 -12.95 5.53 4.56
C ARG A 103 -12.08 5.64 3.30
N TYR A 104 -11.93 6.82 2.73
CA TYR A 104 -11.28 7.03 1.44
C TYR A 104 -9.89 6.38 1.33
N PHE A 105 -9.00 6.70 2.26
CA PHE A 105 -7.65 6.12 2.28
C PHE A 105 -7.62 4.69 2.81
N LEU A 106 -8.48 4.36 3.77
CA LEU A 106 -8.55 3.00 4.33
C LEU A 106 -9.08 1.99 3.31
N ASP A 107 -10.07 2.34 2.50
CA ASP A 107 -10.56 1.45 1.45
C ASP A 107 -9.49 1.27 0.35
N ALA A 108 -8.78 2.33 -0.03
CA ALA A 108 -7.65 2.23 -0.96
C ALA A 108 -6.49 1.37 -0.40
N LEU A 109 -6.19 1.48 0.90
CA LEU A 109 -5.19 0.65 1.57
C LEU A 109 -5.61 -0.83 1.59
N VAL A 110 -6.89 -1.10 1.90
CA VAL A 110 -7.44 -2.47 1.88
C VAL A 110 -7.27 -3.10 0.50
N ASP A 111 -7.65 -2.39 -0.57
CA ASP A 111 -7.54 -2.90 -1.93
C ASP A 111 -6.08 -3.15 -2.33
N LEU A 112 -5.19 -2.19 -2.05
CA LEU A 112 -3.75 -2.30 -2.33
C LEU A 112 -3.12 -3.50 -1.61
N ASN A 113 -3.37 -3.65 -0.31
CA ASN A 113 -2.78 -4.73 0.48
C ASN A 113 -3.32 -6.10 0.06
N GLN A 114 -4.60 -6.19 -0.34
CA GLN A 114 -5.19 -7.43 -0.87
C GLN A 114 -4.54 -7.85 -2.20
N GLU A 115 -4.34 -6.89 -3.10
CA GLU A 115 -3.66 -7.13 -4.37
C GLU A 115 -2.20 -7.56 -4.14
N ASN A 116 -1.46 -6.83 -3.31
CA ASN A 116 -0.07 -7.13 -2.96
C ASN A 116 0.05 -8.51 -2.31
N MET A 117 -0.84 -8.87 -1.38
CA MET A 117 -0.79 -10.18 -0.70
C MET A 117 -1.06 -11.33 -1.69
N ALA A 118 -2.02 -11.18 -2.61
CA ALA A 118 -2.25 -12.18 -3.64
C ALA A 118 -1.01 -12.39 -4.52
N ASP A 119 -0.27 -11.31 -4.86
CA ASP A 119 0.95 -11.41 -5.65
C ASP A 119 2.14 -11.98 -4.86
N VAL A 120 2.24 -11.65 -3.58
CA VAL A 120 3.24 -12.26 -2.67
C VAL A 120 3.03 -13.77 -2.58
N LEU A 121 1.79 -14.24 -2.42
CA LEU A 121 1.49 -15.66 -2.39
C LEU A 121 1.81 -16.36 -3.70
N LYS A 122 1.55 -15.75 -4.86
CA LYS A 122 1.98 -16.29 -6.17
C LYS A 122 3.51 -16.42 -6.25
N ARG A 123 4.25 -15.42 -5.77
CA ARG A 123 5.72 -15.50 -5.73
C ARG A 123 6.22 -16.58 -4.79
N LEU A 124 5.56 -16.78 -3.65
CA LEU A 124 5.91 -17.84 -2.70
C LEU A 124 5.90 -19.24 -3.34
N ILE A 125 4.95 -19.52 -4.25
CA ILE A 125 4.93 -20.79 -5.01
C ILE A 125 6.27 -21.02 -5.73
N GLY A 126 6.78 -20.00 -6.42
CA GLY A 126 8.05 -20.06 -7.14
C GLY A 126 9.26 -20.23 -6.19
N MET A 127 9.25 -19.52 -5.06
CA MET A 127 10.29 -19.59 -4.04
C MET A 127 10.37 -20.99 -3.43
N GLU A 128 9.22 -21.57 -3.05
CA GLU A 128 9.14 -22.93 -2.51
C GLU A 128 9.54 -23.99 -3.53
N ALA A 129 9.15 -23.83 -4.80
CA ALA A 129 9.57 -24.72 -5.87
C ALA A 129 11.10 -24.69 -6.07
N ALA A 130 11.71 -23.51 -6.07
CA ALA A 130 13.15 -23.33 -6.19
C ALA A 130 13.89 -23.94 -4.98
N TYR A 131 13.37 -23.70 -3.77
CA TYR A 131 13.93 -24.30 -2.56
C TYR A 131 13.86 -25.83 -2.58
N ALA A 132 12.71 -26.40 -2.94
CA ALA A 132 12.51 -27.86 -3.00
C ALA A 132 13.42 -28.52 -4.05
N GLN A 133 13.65 -27.86 -5.18
CA GLN A 133 14.59 -28.36 -6.21
C GLN A 133 16.02 -28.50 -5.67
N ALA A 134 16.48 -27.56 -4.85
CA ALA A 134 17.80 -27.58 -4.24
C ALA A 134 17.90 -28.51 -3.03
N ASN A 135 16.76 -28.85 -2.38
CA ASN A 135 16.69 -29.53 -1.10
C ASN A 135 16.00 -30.92 -1.17
N LYS A 136 16.17 -31.65 -2.29
CA LYS A 136 15.67 -33.04 -2.47
C LYS A 136 14.13 -33.15 -2.34
N GLY A 137 13.40 -32.10 -2.71
CA GLY A 137 11.95 -32.03 -2.64
C GLY A 137 11.39 -31.61 -1.28
N ALA A 138 12.22 -31.14 -0.36
CA ALA A 138 11.77 -30.57 0.91
C ALA A 138 11.49 -29.07 0.74
N TYR A 139 10.39 -28.59 1.30
CA TYR A 139 10.02 -27.16 1.35
C TYR A 139 10.72 -26.46 2.52
N GLY A 140 10.81 -25.12 2.45
CA GLY A 140 11.48 -24.29 3.43
C GLY A 140 10.50 -23.48 4.29
N ASP A 141 10.77 -23.33 5.58
CA ASP A 141 10.12 -22.29 6.36
C ASP A 141 10.63 -20.89 5.95
N VAL A 142 10.01 -19.83 6.47
CA VAL A 142 10.39 -18.45 6.16
C VAL A 142 11.90 -18.21 6.37
N LYS A 143 12.47 -18.73 7.48
CA LYS A 143 13.91 -18.57 7.77
C LYS A 143 14.80 -19.27 6.75
N ALA A 144 14.40 -20.46 6.33
CA ALA A 144 15.13 -21.23 5.33
C ALA A 144 15.10 -20.54 3.94
N LEU A 145 13.94 -19.97 3.55
CA LEU A 145 13.80 -19.23 2.31
C LEU A 145 14.63 -17.93 2.31
N VAL A 146 14.65 -17.20 3.44
CA VAL A 146 15.50 -16.01 3.62
C VAL A 146 16.99 -16.39 3.56
N ALA A 147 17.40 -17.43 4.29
CA ALA A 147 18.79 -17.90 4.28
C ALA A 147 19.25 -18.39 2.90
N ALA A 148 18.34 -18.91 2.09
CA ALA A 148 18.61 -19.30 0.69
C ALA A 148 18.63 -18.10 -0.28
N GLY A 149 18.34 -16.87 0.18
CA GLY A 149 18.27 -15.67 -0.65
C GLY A 149 17.07 -15.64 -1.60
N LEU A 150 16.05 -16.45 -1.33
CA LEU A 150 14.85 -16.54 -2.17
C LEU A 150 13.81 -15.47 -1.83
N MET A 151 13.87 -14.91 -0.61
CA MET A 151 13.00 -13.82 -0.17
C MET A 151 13.72 -12.90 0.82
N SER A 152 13.23 -11.68 0.97
CA SER A 152 13.67 -10.76 2.03
C SER A 152 12.97 -11.09 3.36
N ASP A 153 13.60 -10.74 4.47
CA ASP A 153 13.10 -10.99 5.82
C ASP A 153 11.87 -10.14 6.19
N ASP A 154 11.70 -9.00 5.51
CA ASP A 154 10.59 -8.05 5.70
C ASP A 154 9.36 -8.34 4.82
N MET A 155 9.44 -9.31 3.90
CA MET A 155 8.35 -9.61 2.94
C MET A 155 7.00 -9.86 3.61
N PHE A 156 7.00 -10.42 4.80
CA PHE A 156 5.81 -10.71 5.59
C PHE A 156 5.69 -9.85 6.86
N ASP A 157 6.40 -8.72 6.94
CA ASP A 157 6.20 -7.77 8.04
C ASP A 157 4.75 -7.23 7.99
N PRO A 158 3.93 -7.45 9.03
CA PRO A 158 2.55 -7.00 9.06
C PRO A 158 2.39 -5.48 8.91
N LYS A 159 3.40 -4.70 9.31
CA LYS A 159 3.39 -3.23 9.16
C LYS A 159 3.52 -2.79 7.71
N LEU A 160 4.22 -3.57 6.89
CA LEU A 160 4.45 -3.27 5.48
C LEU A 160 3.41 -3.94 4.59
N SER A 161 3.09 -5.21 4.85
CA SER A 161 2.15 -6.00 4.07
C SER A 161 0.68 -5.75 4.42
N GLY A 162 0.40 -5.26 5.62
CA GLY A 162 -0.95 -5.17 6.19
C GLY A 162 -1.56 -6.52 6.59
N TYR A 163 -0.75 -7.61 6.59
CA TYR A 163 -1.19 -8.97 6.83
C TYR A 163 -0.30 -9.70 7.83
N THR A 164 -0.91 -10.51 8.69
CA THR A 164 -0.22 -11.54 9.46
C THR A 164 -0.10 -12.79 8.61
N PHE A 165 1.11 -13.30 8.45
CA PHE A 165 1.40 -14.44 7.60
C PHE A 165 1.92 -15.63 8.41
N HIS A 166 1.43 -16.82 8.08
CA HIS A 166 1.86 -18.09 8.68
C HIS A 166 2.22 -19.08 7.58
N LEU A 167 3.39 -19.71 7.71
CA LEU A 167 3.86 -20.79 6.85
C LEU A 167 4.20 -22.00 7.72
N THR A 168 3.53 -23.12 7.48
CA THR A 168 3.75 -24.38 8.17
C THR A 168 4.28 -25.42 7.19
N ILE A 169 5.39 -26.05 7.53
CA ILE A 169 6.00 -27.14 6.77
C ILE A 169 5.68 -28.49 7.45
N ASP A 170 5.19 -29.44 6.69
CA ASP A 170 4.93 -30.81 7.13
C ASP A 170 5.53 -31.81 6.13
N GLY A 171 6.76 -32.22 6.39
CA GLY A 171 7.50 -33.11 5.51
C GLY A 171 7.69 -32.56 4.10
N LYS A 172 6.96 -33.13 3.12
CA LYS A 172 7.00 -32.74 1.71
C LYS A 172 5.78 -31.90 1.30
N THR A 173 5.12 -31.29 2.26
CA THR A 173 3.97 -30.41 2.04
C THR A 173 4.17 -29.11 2.79
N TYR A 174 3.53 -28.05 2.36
CA TYR A 174 3.42 -26.80 3.11
C TYR A 174 2.01 -26.26 3.08
N PHE A 175 1.71 -25.44 4.05
CA PHE A 175 0.45 -24.74 4.16
C PHE A 175 0.71 -23.30 4.62
N ALA A 176 0.19 -22.34 3.88
CA ALA A 176 0.32 -20.92 4.20
C ALA A 176 -1.06 -20.28 4.39
N THR A 177 -1.18 -19.41 5.38
CA THR A 177 -2.30 -18.50 5.56
C THR A 177 -1.83 -17.07 5.70
N ALA A 178 -2.67 -16.14 5.28
CA ALA A 178 -2.50 -14.72 5.53
C ALA A 178 -3.85 -14.13 5.90
N GLU A 179 -3.93 -13.46 7.04
CA GLU A 179 -5.11 -12.72 7.48
C GLU A 179 -4.78 -11.25 7.70
N PRO A 180 -5.74 -10.31 7.51
CA PRO A 180 -5.51 -8.90 7.76
C PRO A 180 -4.99 -8.63 9.17
N ALA A 181 -3.91 -7.88 9.29
CA ALA A 181 -3.39 -7.46 10.60
C ALA A 181 -4.44 -6.65 11.38
N HIS A 182 -5.21 -5.81 10.67
CA HIS A 182 -6.36 -5.09 11.22
C HIS A 182 -7.55 -5.22 10.25
N TYR A 183 -8.48 -6.13 10.56
CA TYR A 183 -9.65 -6.38 9.72
C TYR A 183 -10.45 -5.10 9.42
N GLY A 184 -10.77 -4.90 8.14
CA GLY A 184 -11.49 -3.73 7.64
C GLY A 184 -10.66 -2.45 7.52
N ARG A 185 -9.38 -2.45 7.94
CA ARG A 185 -8.43 -1.33 7.81
C ARG A 185 -7.24 -1.67 6.92
N THR A 186 -6.60 -2.81 7.14
CA THR A 186 -5.46 -3.26 6.34
C THR A 186 -5.82 -4.35 5.33
N GLY A 187 -7.00 -4.95 5.46
CA GLY A 187 -7.54 -5.96 4.56
C GLY A 187 -8.91 -6.46 5.03
N LYS A 188 -9.62 -7.16 4.17
CA LYS A 188 -10.88 -7.88 4.47
C LYS A 188 -10.76 -9.36 4.15
N LEU A 189 -10.06 -9.68 3.04
CA LEU A 189 -9.88 -11.06 2.61
C LEU A 189 -8.78 -11.73 3.41
N SER A 190 -9.05 -12.93 3.92
CA SER A 190 -8.04 -13.88 4.37
C SER A 190 -7.69 -14.82 3.23
N TYR A 191 -6.46 -15.27 3.19
CA TYR A 191 -5.92 -16.14 2.14
C TYR A 191 -5.43 -17.46 2.73
N ARG A 192 -5.43 -18.49 1.89
CA ARG A 192 -4.73 -19.74 2.14
C ARG A 192 -4.16 -20.32 0.86
N MET A 193 -3.08 -21.05 0.96
CA MET A 193 -2.50 -21.83 -0.13
C MET A 193 -1.77 -23.05 0.43
N ASP A 194 -1.50 -24.01 -0.43
CA ASP A 194 -0.71 -25.21 -0.14
C ASP A 194 0.23 -25.53 -1.32
N GLN A 195 0.94 -26.64 -1.22
CA GLN A 195 1.90 -27.11 -2.22
C GLN A 195 1.30 -27.37 -3.62
N THR A 196 -0.02 -27.38 -3.77
CA THR A 196 -0.66 -27.46 -5.09
C THR A 196 -0.63 -26.16 -5.85
N GLY A 197 -0.28 -25.05 -5.16
CA GLY A 197 -0.27 -23.71 -5.71
C GLY A 197 -1.67 -23.09 -5.82
N ALA A 198 -2.72 -23.74 -5.31
CA ALA A 198 -4.07 -23.20 -5.32
C ALA A 198 -4.24 -22.15 -4.21
N ILE A 199 -4.35 -20.88 -4.60
CA ILE A 199 -4.64 -19.77 -3.67
C ILE A 199 -6.17 -19.65 -3.55
N LYS A 200 -6.67 -19.64 -2.31
CA LYS A 200 -8.08 -19.38 -1.99
C LYS A 200 -8.16 -18.16 -1.09
N SER A 201 -9.19 -17.34 -1.30
CA SER A 201 -9.47 -16.17 -0.48
C SER A 201 -10.95 -16.09 -0.13
N ALA A 202 -11.25 -15.56 1.04
CA ALA A 202 -12.61 -15.24 1.47
C ALA A 202 -12.58 -14.16 2.56
N ASP A 203 -13.65 -13.39 2.65
CA ASP A 203 -13.89 -12.56 3.83
C ASP A 203 -14.30 -13.49 4.98
N ASN A 204 -13.42 -13.64 5.96
CA ASN A 204 -13.61 -14.48 7.14
C ASN A 204 -13.55 -13.68 8.44
N GLY A 205 -13.87 -12.37 8.37
CA GLY A 205 -13.86 -11.48 9.52
C GLY A 205 -12.48 -11.33 10.17
N GLY A 206 -11.41 -11.35 9.35
CA GLY A 206 -10.02 -11.21 9.82
C GLY A 206 -9.44 -12.47 10.47
N LYS A 207 -10.10 -13.62 10.35
CA LYS A 207 -9.61 -14.89 10.90
C LYS A 207 -8.96 -15.73 9.80
N PRO A 208 -7.96 -16.59 10.13
CA PRO A 208 -7.38 -17.51 9.17
C PRO A 208 -8.43 -18.40 8.49
N LEU A 209 -8.20 -18.74 7.22
CA LEU A 209 -9.03 -19.74 6.54
C LEU A 209 -8.64 -21.14 7.00
N ALA A 210 -9.65 -21.98 7.24
CA ALA A 210 -9.44 -23.36 7.70
C ALA A 210 -8.61 -24.19 6.70
N THR A 211 -7.88 -25.15 7.22
CA THR A 211 -6.94 -26.05 6.49
C THR A 211 -7.63 -27.14 5.67
N LYS A 212 -8.97 -27.21 5.67
CA LYS A 212 -9.73 -28.19 4.87
C LYS A 212 -10.41 -27.58 3.69
#